data_a4b6e30a71bdffbaa072b4aefce2926e
#
_entry.id   a4b6e30a71bdffbaa072b4aefce2926e
#
_cell.length_a   1.000
_cell.length_b   1.000
_cell.length_c   1.000
_cell.angle_alpha   90.00
_cell.angle_beta   90.00
_cell.angle_gamma   90.00
#
_symmetry.space_group_name_H-M   'P 1'
#
loop_
_entity.id
_entity.type
_entity.pdbx_description
1 polymer ?
#
loop_
_entity_poly.entity_id
_entity_poly.type
_entity_poly.pdbx_seq_one_letter_code
_entity_poly.pdbx_strand_id
1 'polypeptide(L)'
;GELASVDRNDMAACYRLSFEAHFRLVTIHPWVDGNGRTTRLLMNIVQRQLGLIPSIVTKDAKGEYIQALIDSREQEDSTIVQDVMMAQHITNLENRTLQYQKATSDTVNDTATPKDTTARLIAAIKEHPEYTYDEYAKLLNVGRATVARHIKKLNGTVIQRIGSDKDGYWKFIE
;
A
#
# COMPACT_ATOMS: atom_id res chain seq x y z
N GLY A 1 -30.10 0.18 19.00
CA GLY A 1 -29.12 -0.86 19.31
C GLY A 1 -27.75 -0.23 19.57
N GLU A 2 -26.82 -0.98 20.12
CA GLU A 2 -25.48 -0.53 20.57
C GLU A 2 -24.70 0.26 19.51
N LEU A 3 -24.83 -0.08 18.22
CA LEU A 3 -24.24 0.67 17.10
C LEU A 3 -24.75 2.12 16.97
N ALA A 4 -25.95 2.40 17.46
CA ALA A 4 -26.53 3.75 17.38
C ALA A 4 -26.17 4.61 18.59
N SER A 5 -25.68 4.00 19.68
CA SER A 5 -25.37 4.66 20.95
C SER A 5 -23.90 4.92 21.17
N VAL A 6 -23.00 4.31 20.37
CA VAL A 6 -21.56 4.55 20.51
C VAL A 6 -21.18 5.95 20.03
N ASP A 7 -20.37 6.64 20.79
CA ASP A 7 -19.77 7.91 20.35
C ASP A 7 -18.79 7.64 19.19
N ARG A 8 -19.14 8.12 18.01
CA ARG A 8 -18.32 7.93 16.80
C ARG A 8 -16.99 8.67 16.81
N ASN A 9 -16.82 9.62 17.73
CA ASN A 9 -15.55 10.31 17.93
C ASN A 9 -14.58 9.51 18.80
N ASP A 10 -15.08 8.55 19.59
CA ASP A 10 -14.26 7.58 20.32
C ASP A 10 -13.96 6.37 19.43
N MET A 11 -12.86 6.46 18.67
CA MET A 11 -12.42 5.40 17.77
C MET A 11 -12.12 4.09 18.53
N ALA A 12 -11.58 4.16 19.74
CA ALA A 12 -11.27 2.98 20.52
C ALA A 12 -12.55 2.25 20.93
N ALA A 13 -13.56 2.97 21.41
CA ALA A 13 -14.87 2.41 21.72
C ALA A 13 -15.54 1.80 20.49
N CYS A 14 -15.43 2.46 19.33
CA CYS A 14 -15.95 1.93 18.05
C CYS A 14 -15.27 0.63 17.63
N TYR A 15 -13.94 0.52 17.77
CA TYR A 15 -13.22 -0.75 17.51
C TYR A 15 -13.65 -1.84 18.48
N ARG A 16 -13.69 -1.55 19.80
CA ARG A 16 -14.12 -2.51 20.81
C ARG A 16 -15.53 -3.03 20.53
N LEU A 17 -16.46 -2.17 20.17
CA LEU A 17 -17.82 -2.59 19.78
C LEU A 17 -17.79 -3.55 18.58
N SER A 18 -16.95 -3.29 17.58
CA SER A 18 -16.85 -4.17 16.41
C SER A 18 -16.22 -5.53 16.76
N PHE A 19 -15.25 -5.56 17.66
CA PHE A 19 -14.62 -6.80 18.17
C PHE A 19 -15.58 -7.59 19.04
N GLU A 20 -16.37 -6.92 19.88
CA GLU A 20 -17.42 -7.53 20.67
C GLU A 20 -18.48 -8.20 19.78
N ALA A 21 -18.96 -7.50 18.77
CA ALA A 21 -19.92 -8.07 17.81
C ALA A 21 -19.35 -9.30 17.08
N HIS A 22 -18.06 -9.25 16.72
CA HIS A 22 -17.34 -10.39 16.15
C HIS A 22 -17.27 -11.57 17.12
N PHE A 23 -16.86 -11.33 18.39
CA PHE A 23 -16.74 -12.37 19.41
C PHE A 23 -18.08 -13.06 19.69
N ARG A 24 -19.13 -12.27 19.87
CA ARG A 24 -20.49 -12.83 20.08
C ARG A 24 -20.93 -13.71 18.91
N LEU A 25 -20.73 -13.25 17.69
CA LEU A 25 -21.19 -13.97 16.51
C LEU A 25 -20.34 -15.24 16.24
N VAL A 26 -19.03 -15.20 16.43
CA VAL A 26 -18.17 -16.39 16.28
C VAL A 26 -18.44 -17.41 17.38
N THR A 27 -18.89 -16.97 18.56
CA THR A 27 -19.25 -17.83 19.70
C THR A 27 -20.60 -18.55 19.45
N ILE A 28 -21.60 -17.86 18.88
CA ILE A 28 -22.88 -18.47 18.48
C ILE A 28 -22.66 -19.55 17.41
N HIS A 29 -21.64 -19.37 16.54
CA HIS A 29 -21.25 -20.33 15.51
C HIS A 29 -22.40 -20.71 14.55
N PRO A 30 -23.10 -19.78 13.91
CA PRO A 30 -24.38 -20.01 13.27
C PRO A 30 -24.31 -20.80 11.96
N TRP A 31 -23.15 -20.98 11.36
CA TRP A 31 -22.97 -21.67 10.08
C TRP A 31 -22.25 -23.01 10.23
N VAL A 32 -22.53 -23.94 9.33
CA VAL A 32 -21.87 -25.25 9.28
C VAL A 32 -20.36 -25.12 9.02
N ASP A 33 -19.95 -24.19 8.14
CA ASP A 33 -18.56 -23.85 7.84
C ASP A 33 -18.41 -22.34 7.56
N GLY A 34 -17.16 -21.88 7.62
CA GLY A 34 -16.81 -20.50 7.30
C GLY A 34 -17.09 -19.48 8.41
N ASN A 35 -17.50 -19.89 9.61
CA ASN A 35 -17.83 -18.98 10.70
C ASN A 35 -16.76 -17.93 10.95
N GLY A 36 -15.49 -18.31 11.10
CA GLY A 36 -14.42 -17.35 11.34
C GLY A 36 -14.16 -16.39 10.19
N ARG A 37 -14.39 -16.79 8.95
CA ARG A 37 -14.26 -15.90 7.77
C ARG A 37 -15.41 -14.91 7.69
N THR A 38 -16.63 -15.40 7.84
CA THR A 38 -17.85 -14.61 7.75
C THR A 38 -17.96 -13.60 8.89
N THR A 39 -17.63 -14.00 10.12
CA THR A 39 -17.68 -13.10 11.27
C THR A 39 -16.64 -12.00 11.21
N ARG A 40 -15.43 -12.27 10.72
CA ARG A 40 -14.43 -11.22 10.45
C ARG A 40 -14.87 -10.27 9.33
N LEU A 41 -15.52 -10.78 8.29
CA LEU A 41 -16.07 -9.92 7.22
C LEU A 41 -17.17 -9.00 7.77
N LEU A 42 -18.09 -9.51 8.58
CA LEU A 42 -19.14 -8.73 9.22
C LEU A 42 -18.55 -7.68 10.18
N MET A 43 -17.54 -8.03 10.96
CA MET A 43 -16.78 -7.08 11.79
C MET A 43 -16.24 -5.92 10.95
N ASN A 44 -15.60 -6.23 9.82
CA ASN A 44 -15.05 -5.22 8.91
C ASN A 44 -16.14 -4.34 8.25
N ILE A 45 -17.32 -4.88 8.00
CA ILE A 45 -18.49 -4.11 7.55
C ILE A 45 -18.93 -3.12 8.64
N VAL A 46 -19.03 -3.56 9.89
CA VAL A 46 -19.35 -2.69 11.03
C VAL A 46 -18.31 -1.58 11.17
N GLN A 47 -17.02 -1.93 11.12
CA GLN A 47 -15.93 -0.94 11.18
C GLN A 47 -16.06 0.11 10.07
N ARG A 48 -16.35 -0.31 8.84
CA ARG A 48 -16.56 0.62 7.72
C ARG A 48 -17.78 1.53 7.93
N GLN A 49 -18.88 1.02 8.46
CA GLN A 49 -20.05 1.82 8.78
C GLN A 49 -19.79 2.87 9.88
N LEU A 50 -18.83 2.59 10.77
CA LEU A 50 -18.35 3.51 11.79
C LEU A 50 -17.24 4.46 11.29
N GLY A 51 -16.84 4.37 10.01
CA GLY A 51 -15.77 5.20 9.44
C GLY A 51 -14.35 4.73 9.80
N LEU A 52 -14.21 3.51 10.31
CA LEU A 52 -12.94 2.95 10.75
C LEU A 52 -12.19 2.22 9.63
N ILE A 53 -10.89 2.10 9.78
CA ILE A 53 -10.05 1.24 8.94
C ILE A 53 -10.29 -0.23 9.32
N PRO A 54 -10.63 -1.12 8.37
CA PRO A 54 -10.86 -2.53 8.66
C PRO A 54 -9.67 -3.23 9.28
N SER A 55 -9.93 -4.03 10.32
CA SER A 55 -8.93 -4.82 11.02
C SER A 55 -8.62 -6.12 10.27
N ILE A 56 -7.36 -6.56 10.32
CA ILE A 56 -6.89 -7.78 9.66
C ILE A 56 -6.25 -8.69 10.71
N VAL A 57 -6.69 -9.94 10.75
CA VAL A 57 -5.97 -11.00 11.47
C VAL A 57 -4.98 -11.63 10.49
N THR A 58 -3.70 -11.37 10.68
CA THR A 58 -2.62 -11.89 9.82
C THR A 58 -2.41 -13.39 10.09
N LYS A 59 -1.70 -14.06 9.17
CA LYS A 59 -1.39 -15.48 9.33
C LYS A 59 -0.56 -15.73 10.59
N ASP A 60 0.39 -14.85 10.87
CA ASP A 60 1.31 -14.99 12.01
C ASP A 60 0.61 -14.73 13.35
N ALA A 61 -0.33 -13.78 13.40
CA ALA A 61 -1.12 -13.45 14.58
C ALA A 61 -2.33 -14.39 14.80
N LYS A 62 -2.59 -15.32 13.87
CA LYS A 62 -3.78 -16.19 13.93
C LYS A 62 -3.81 -17.10 15.17
N GLY A 63 -2.65 -17.60 15.60
CA GLY A 63 -2.55 -18.47 16.79
C GLY A 63 -2.99 -17.75 18.06
N GLU A 64 -2.43 -16.57 18.31
CA GLU A 64 -2.76 -15.72 19.45
C GLU A 64 -4.25 -15.31 19.44
N TYR A 65 -4.77 -14.91 18.29
CA TYR A 65 -6.19 -14.58 18.13
C TYR A 65 -7.11 -15.78 18.46
N ILE A 66 -6.77 -17.01 18.02
CA ILE A 66 -7.59 -18.19 18.34
C ILE A 66 -7.53 -18.49 19.83
N GLN A 67 -6.36 -18.40 20.45
CA GLN A 67 -6.21 -18.60 21.89
C GLN A 67 -7.03 -17.58 22.68
N ALA A 68 -6.96 -16.30 22.30
CA ALA A 68 -7.76 -15.25 22.93
C ALA A 68 -9.27 -15.48 22.81
N LEU A 69 -9.75 -16.05 21.69
CA LEU A 69 -11.16 -16.48 21.57
C LEU A 69 -11.54 -17.60 22.53
N ILE A 70 -10.64 -18.57 22.77
CA ILE A 70 -10.84 -19.67 23.71
C ILE A 70 -10.88 -19.11 25.13
N ASP A 71 -9.85 -18.34 25.51
CA ASP A 71 -9.72 -17.77 26.84
C ASP A 71 -10.91 -16.87 27.19
N SER A 72 -11.36 -16.04 26.22
CA SER A 72 -12.55 -15.19 26.40
C SER A 72 -13.83 -15.97 26.65
N ARG A 73 -13.97 -17.17 26.07
CA ARG A 73 -15.13 -18.03 26.32
C ARG A 73 -15.05 -18.74 27.67
N GLU A 74 -13.86 -19.24 28.01
CA GLU A 74 -13.64 -19.96 29.24
C GLU A 74 -13.78 -19.08 30.49
N GLN A 75 -13.36 -17.82 30.37
CA GLN A 75 -13.38 -16.82 31.44
C GLN A 75 -14.65 -15.96 31.42
N GLU A 76 -15.51 -16.13 30.42
CA GLU A 76 -16.70 -15.28 30.18
C GLU A 76 -16.35 -13.79 30.08
N ASP A 77 -15.14 -13.49 29.60
CA ASP A 77 -14.61 -12.13 29.47
C ASP A 77 -14.19 -11.81 28.04
N SER A 78 -15.01 -11.08 27.32
CA SER A 78 -14.74 -10.67 25.94
C SER A 78 -13.62 -9.64 25.82
N THR A 79 -13.18 -9.01 26.92
CA THR A 79 -12.10 -8.00 26.87
C THR A 79 -10.78 -8.61 26.46
N ILE A 80 -10.54 -9.88 26.79
CA ILE A 80 -9.32 -10.61 26.43
C ILE A 80 -9.11 -10.60 24.89
N VAL A 81 -10.10 -11.06 24.13
CA VAL A 81 -9.99 -11.08 22.66
C VAL A 81 -10.02 -9.67 22.07
N GLN A 82 -10.76 -8.73 22.67
CA GLN A 82 -10.77 -7.35 22.25
C GLN A 82 -9.39 -6.70 22.37
N ASP A 83 -8.68 -6.92 23.46
CA ASP A 83 -7.34 -6.35 23.69
C ASP A 83 -6.31 -6.95 22.74
N VAL A 84 -6.35 -8.28 22.52
CA VAL A 84 -5.48 -8.93 21.52
C VAL A 84 -5.76 -8.40 20.11
N MET A 85 -7.03 -8.28 19.72
CA MET A 85 -7.39 -7.75 18.41
C MET A 85 -7.02 -6.28 18.25
N MET A 86 -7.12 -5.48 19.31
CA MET A 86 -6.69 -4.09 19.30
C MET A 86 -5.18 -3.97 19.14
N ALA A 87 -4.39 -4.72 19.88
CA ALA A 87 -2.94 -4.74 19.79
C ALA A 87 -2.47 -5.15 18.38
N GLN A 88 -3.06 -6.20 17.82
CA GLN A 88 -2.77 -6.63 16.45
C GLN A 88 -3.16 -5.56 15.42
N HIS A 89 -4.29 -4.88 15.61
CA HIS A 89 -4.72 -3.81 14.71
C HIS A 89 -3.76 -2.64 14.72
N ILE A 90 -3.31 -2.18 15.89
CA ILE A 90 -2.32 -1.11 16.04
C ILE A 90 -1.02 -1.50 15.35
N THR A 91 -0.48 -2.68 15.63
CA THR A 91 0.74 -3.20 14.97
C THR A 91 0.61 -3.24 13.44
N ASN A 92 -0.54 -3.67 12.92
CA ASN A 92 -0.79 -3.69 11.50
C ASN A 92 -0.84 -2.27 10.88
N LEU A 93 -1.43 -1.29 11.58
CA LEU A 93 -1.46 0.10 11.14
C LEU A 93 -0.04 0.71 11.12
N GLU A 94 0.75 0.49 12.17
CA GLU A 94 2.14 0.94 12.27
C GLU A 94 2.99 0.38 11.13
N ASN A 95 2.92 -0.93 10.90
CA ASN A 95 3.65 -1.58 9.81
C ASN A 95 3.24 -1.05 8.43
N ARG A 96 1.96 -0.80 8.19
CA ARG A 96 1.48 -0.20 6.94
C ARG A 96 1.96 1.24 6.78
N THR A 97 1.96 2.02 7.85
CA THR A 97 2.47 3.40 7.85
C THR A 97 3.96 3.43 7.51
N LEU A 98 4.75 2.55 8.14
CA LEU A 98 6.18 2.41 7.85
C LEU A 98 6.45 1.96 6.40
N GLN A 99 5.66 1.02 5.86
CA GLN A 99 5.76 0.60 4.47
C GLN A 99 5.41 1.76 3.51
N TYR A 100 4.38 2.54 3.85
CA TYR A 100 3.99 3.70 3.05
C TYR A 100 5.06 4.80 3.08
N GLN A 101 5.65 5.07 4.24
CA GLN A 101 6.76 6.02 4.39
C GLN A 101 8.00 5.57 3.61
N LYS A 102 8.36 4.28 3.66
CA LYS A 102 9.44 3.72 2.84
C LYS A 102 9.15 3.87 1.36
N ALA A 103 7.97 3.47 0.90
CA ALA A 103 7.58 3.60 -0.49
C ALA A 103 7.59 5.07 -0.97
N THR A 104 7.21 6.02 -0.11
CA THR A 104 7.29 7.46 -0.42
C THR A 104 8.73 7.99 -0.36
N SER A 105 9.58 7.52 0.56
CA SER A 105 10.99 7.93 0.61
C SER A 105 11.80 7.32 -0.53
N ASP A 106 11.53 6.08 -0.93
CA ASP A 106 12.13 5.46 -2.12
C ASP A 106 11.66 6.16 -3.41
N THR A 107 10.40 6.65 -3.41
CA THR A 107 9.86 7.46 -4.51
C THR A 107 10.45 8.88 -4.51
N VAL A 108 10.85 9.43 -3.37
CA VAL A 108 11.52 10.75 -3.28
C VAL A 108 12.96 10.68 -3.80
N ASN A 109 13.62 9.51 -3.73
CA ASN A 109 14.89 9.29 -4.41
C ASN A 109 14.74 8.91 -5.90
N ASP A 110 13.53 8.55 -6.36
CA ASP A 110 13.21 8.21 -7.76
C ASP A 110 12.17 9.16 -8.38
N THR A 111 11.75 10.20 -7.65
CA THR A 111 10.89 11.29 -8.16
C THR A 111 11.70 12.50 -8.64
N ALA A 112 12.53 12.26 -9.59
CA ALA A 112 12.47 13.18 -10.69
C ALA A 112 11.06 13.01 -11.30
N THR A 113 10.18 14.01 -11.16
CA THR A 113 8.86 13.99 -11.79
C THR A 113 9.04 13.62 -13.26
N PRO A 114 8.08 12.95 -13.95
CA PRO A 114 8.22 12.62 -15.37
C PRO A 114 8.58 13.84 -16.24
N LYS A 115 8.21 15.04 -15.80
CA LYS A 115 8.63 16.31 -16.42
C LYS A 115 10.11 16.62 -16.18
N ASP A 116 10.64 16.37 -15.00
CA ASP A 116 12.04 16.63 -14.67
C ASP A 116 12.98 15.64 -15.38
N THR A 117 12.71 14.35 -15.40
CA THR A 117 13.50 13.35 -16.15
C THR A 117 13.48 13.63 -17.66
N THR A 118 12.36 14.06 -18.22
CA THR A 118 12.26 14.42 -19.64
C THR A 118 13.08 15.68 -19.93
N ALA A 119 12.99 16.69 -19.08
CA ALA A 119 13.75 17.94 -19.22
C ALA A 119 15.26 17.69 -19.09
N ARG A 120 15.68 16.89 -18.11
CA ARG A 120 17.09 16.49 -17.92
C ARG A 120 17.60 15.65 -19.09
N LEU A 121 16.80 14.76 -19.64
CA LEU A 121 17.15 13.96 -20.81
C LEU A 121 17.29 14.86 -22.06
N ILE A 122 16.40 15.81 -22.26
CA ILE A 122 16.51 16.79 -23.36
C ILE A 122 17.78 17.63 -23.24
N ALA A 123 18.13 18.08 -22.04
CA ALA A 123 19.38 18.80 -21.79
C ALA A 123 20.60 17.92 -22.09
N ALA A 124 20.60 16.67 -21.62
CA ALA A 124 21.68 15.70 -21.88
C ALA A 124 21.83 15.38 -23.37
N ILE A 125 20.73 15.28 -24.13
CA ILE A 125 20.76 15.08 -25.58
C ILE A 125 21.32 16.29 -26.32
N LYS A 126 21.09 17.51 -25.84
CA LYS A 126 21.67 18.74 -26.40
C LYS A 126 23.19 18.79 -26.20
N GLU A 127 23.65 18.34 -25.05
CA GLU A 127 25.05 18.40 -24.68
C GLU A 127 25.85 17.24 -25.29
N HIS A 128 25.24 16.05 -25.37
CA HIS A 128 25.84 14.79 -25.83
C HIS A 128 24.92 14.05 -26.81
N PRO A 129 24.75 14.56 -28.04
CA PRO A 129 23.82 13.98 -29.02
C PRO A 129 24.21 12.57 -29.50
N GLU A 130 25.47 12.18 -29.32
CA GLU A 130 26.04 10.90 -29.71
C GLU A 130 25.80 9.76 -28.71
N TYR A 131 25.36 10.08 -27.48
CA TYR A 131 25.25 9.10 -26.40
C TYR A 131 24.24 8.00 -26.70
N THR A 132 24.58 6.80 -26.22
CA THR A 132 23.70 5.63 -26.20
C THR A 132 22.70 5.71 -25.05
N TYR A 133 21.71 4.84 -25.07
CA TYR A 133 20.73 4.74 -23.98
C TYR A 133 21.37 4.40 -22.63
N ASP A 134 22.45 3.60 -22.64
CA ASP A 134 23.18 3.21 -21.43
C ASP A 134 23.99 4.37 -20.85
N GLU A 135 24.55 5.23 -21.69
CA GLU A 135 25.28 6.43 -21.27
C GLU A 135 24.33 7.47 -20.68
N TYR A 136 23.18 7.73 -21.32
CA TYR A 136 22.15 8.59 -20.73
C TYR A 136 21.61 8.02 -19.40
N ALA A 137 21.43 6.70 -19.30
CA ALA A 137 20.99 6.05 -18.08
C ALA A 137 21.98 6.29 -16.92
N LYS A 138 23.28 6.17 -17.18
CA LYS A 138 24.35 6.47 -16.22
C LYS A 138 24.39 7.95 -15.84
N LEU A 139 24.36 8.83 -16.85
CA LEU A 139 24.44 10.29 -16.64
C LEU A 139 23.27 10.80 -15.79
N LEU A 140 22.08 10.31 -16.05
CA LEU A 140 20.84 10.74 -15.37
C LEU A 140 20.55 9.96 -14.08
N ASN A 141 21.32 8.92 -13.80
CA ASN A 141 21.11 7.97 -12.69
C ASN A 141 19.71 7.35 -12.71
N VAL A 142 19.30 6.85 -13.88
CA VAL A 142 18.00 6.19 -14.10
C VAL A 142 18.18 4.87 -14.85
N GLY A 143 17.18 3.98 -14.82
CA GLY A 143 17.25 2.72 -15.57
C GLY A 143 17.21 2.94 -17.09
N ARG A 144 17.94 2.12 -17.87
CA ARG A 144 17.94 2.12 -19.34
C ARG A 144 16.53 2.06 -19.93
N ALA A 145 15.63 1.26 -19.33
CA ALA A 145 14.23 1.17 -19.77
C ALA A 145 13.48 2.49 -19.62
N THR A 146 13.81 3.30 -18.60
CA THR A 146 13.25 4.63 -18.41
C THR A 146 13.70 5.57 -19.51
N VAL A 147 15.01 5.59 -19.82
CA VAL A 147 15.55 6.37 -20.94
C VAL A 147 14.89 5.99 -22.26
N ALA A 148 14.81 4.70 -22.58
CA ALA A 148 14.19 4.18 -23.80
C ALA A 148 12.72 4.63 -23.93
N ARG A 149 11.96 4.59 -22.83
CA ARG A 149 10.56 5.06 -22.81
C ARG A 149 10.43 6.55 -23.07
N HIS A 150 11.31 7.37 -22.49
CA HIS A 150 11.30 8.83 -22.72
C HIS A 150 11.76 9.19 -24.14
N ILE A 151 12.82 8.57 -24.64
CA ILE A 151 13.28 8.78 -26.02
C ILE A 151 12.20 8.36 -27.02
N LYS A 152 11.52 7.23 -26.79
CA LYS A 152 10.40 6.80 -27.65
C LYS A 152 9.28 7.85 -27.75
N LYS A 153 9.01 8.58 -26.66
CA LYS A 153 8.02 9.68 -26.66
C LYS A 153 8.49 10.93 -27.37
N LEU A 154 9.78 11.19 -27.34
CA LEU A 154 10.38 12.39 -27.94
C LEU A 154 10.74 12.19 -29.44
N ASN A 155 10.99 10.95 -29.83
CA ASN A 155 11.39 10.61 -31.20
C ASN A 155 10.24 10.85 -32.18
N GLY A 156 10.54 11.61 -33.26
CA GLY A 156 9.56 12.00 -34.27
C GLY A 156 8.75 13.26 -33.92
N THR A 157 8.86 13.80 -32.70
CA THR A 157 8.17 15.03 -32.27
C THR A 157 9.14 16.12 -31.83
N VAL A 158 10.19 15.79 -31.11
CA VAL A 158 11.17 16.72 -30.56
C VAL A 158 12.59 16.39 -31.05
N ILE A 159 12.90 15.12 -31.17
CA ILE A 159 14.20 14.61 -31.60
C ILE A 159 14.04 13.54 -32.67
N GLN A 160 15.07 13.35 -33.49
CA GLN A 160 15.16 12.29 -34.47
C GLN A 160 16.57 11.67 -34.46
N ARG A 161 16.64 10.34 -34.57
CA ARG A 161 17.92 9.64 -34.71
C ARG A 161 18.43 9.77 -36.14
N ILE A 162 19.68 10.24 -36.32
CA ILE A 162 20.37 10.29 -37.58
C ILE A 162 21.51 9.30 -37.58
N GLY A 163 21.58 8.41 -38.56
CA GLY A 163 22.64 7.39 -38.70
C GLY A 163 22.26 6.01 -38.06
N SER A 164 23.26 5.19 -37.88
CA SER A 164 23.08 3.82 -37.32
C SER A 164 22.92 3.83 -35.79
N ASP A 165 22.54 2.68 -35.22
CA ASP A 165 22.44 2.54 -33.76
C ASP A 165 23.79 2.67 -33.04
N LYS A 166 24.93 2.42 -33.72
CA LYS A 166 26.27 2.49 -33.14
C LYS A 166 26.92 3.85 -33.31
N ASP A 167 26.80 4.47 -34.49
CA ASP A 167 27.52 5.67 -34.88
C ASP A 167 26.56 6.85 -35.18
N GLY A 168 25.31 6.73 -34.82
CA GLY A 168 24.30 7.75 -35.04
C GLY A 168 24.23 8.73 -33.87
N TYR A 169 23.59 9.90 -34.13
CA TYR A 169 23.37 10.95 -33.15
C TYR A 169 21.90 11.42 -33.16
N TRP A 170 21.54 12.09 -32.08
CA TRP A 170 20.19 12.68 -31.94
C TRP A 170 20.19 14.12 -32.44
N LYS A 171 19.27 14.46 -33.32
CA LYS A 171 19.03 15.80 -33.81
C LYS A 171 17.68 16.30 -33.34
N PHE A 172 17.60 17.56 -32.93
CA PHE A 172 16.32 18.23 -32.66
C PHE A 172 15.59 18.55 -33.94
N ILE A 173 14.29 18.33 -33.95
CA ILE A 173 13.38 18.68 -35.06
C ILE A 173 13.03 20.16 -34.87
N GLU A 174 13.26 20.98 -35.89
CA GLU A 174 12.86 22.38 -35.93
C GLU A 174 11.36 22.56 -36.17
#